data_2aa8da2d699dfac27357ab3b67a962a9
#
_entry.id   2aa8da2d699dfac27357ab3b67a962a9
#
_cell.length_a   1.000
_cell.length_b   1.000
_cell.length_c   1.000
_cell.angle_alpha   90.00
_cell.angle_beta   90.00
_cell.angle_gamma   90.00
#
_symmetry.space_group_name_H-M   'P 1'
#
loop_
_entity.id
_entity.type
_entity.pdbx_description
1 polymer ?
#
loop_
_entity_poly.entity_id
_entity_poly.type
_entity_poly.pdbx_seq_one_letter_code
_entity_poly.pdbx_strand_id
1 'polypeptide(L)'
;MKILVVDDDAIVIKSCRRILEAEGFEVSSVPSADKALEELKSYDFDLLLIDVKMPKHDGMYLMREIKKNWPEIPIIIMSGYPTSETIAEVLKLGATLFIPKPFKPDELVKSVRQVLKNVPPKKSFPTGAG
;
A
#
# COMPACT_ATOMS: atom_id res chain seq x y z
N MET A 1 -11.75 1.06 -7.05
CA MET A 1 -10.80 1.12 -5.93
C MET A 1 -9.46 1.62 -6.42
N LYS A 2 -8.90 2.56 -5.71
CA LYS A 2 -7.70 3.25 -6.12
C LYS A 2 -6.53 2.88 -5.21
N ILE A 3 -5.45 2.40 -5.80
CA ILE A 3 -4.28 1.90 -5.06
C ILE A 3 -3.06 2.73 -5.41
N LEU A 4 -2.30 3.12 -4.39
CA LEU A 4 -1.02 3.80 -4.60
C LEU A 4 0.11 2.82 -4.31
N VAL A 5 0.98 2.60 -5.29
CA VAL A 5 2.16 1.74 -5.15
C VAL A 5 3.38 2.63 -4.94
N VAL A 6 4.13 2.36 -3.88
CA VAL A 6 5.33 3.14 -3.54
C VAL A 6 6.53 2.20 -3.50
N ASP A 7 7.40 2.35 -4.49
CA ASP A 7 8.58 1.49 -4.62
C ASP A 7 9.57 2.20 -5.53
N ASP A 8 10.85 2.17 -5.20
CA ASP A 8 11.86 2.81 -6.05
C ASP A 8 12.31 1.92 -7.21
N ASP A 9 11.87 0.68 -7.24
CA ASP A 9 12.21 -0.26 -8.31
C ASP A 9 11.15 -0.18 -9.41
N ALA A 10 11.53 0.35 -10.57
CA ALA A 10 10.60 0.52 -11.68
C ALA A 10 10.02 -0.79 -12.17
N ILE A 11 10.77 -1.89 -12.04
CA ILE A 11 10.29 -3.21 -12.47
C ILE A 11 9.16 -3.68 -11.56
N VAL A 12 9.32 -3.49 -10.26
CA VAL A 12 8.27 -3.85 -9.29
C VAL A 12 7.02 -3.02 -9.53
N ILE A 13 7.19 -1.72 -9.73
CA ILE A 13 6.05 -0.83 -10.02
C ILE A 13 5.30 -1.31 -11.25
N LYS A 14 6.03 -1.60 -12.33
CA LYS A 14 5.41 -2.04 -13.57
C LYS A 14 4.66 -3.35 -13.40
N SER A 15 5.23 -4.28 -12.66
CA SER A 15 4.58 -5.56 -12.38
C SER A 15 3.31 -5.38 -11.57
N CYS A 16 3.38 -4.58 -10.50
CA CYS A 16 2.22 -4.33 -9.65
C CYS A 16 1.09 -3.67 -10.44
N ARG A 17 1.43 -2.67 -11.26
CA ARG A 17 0.41 -2.00 -12.07
C ARG A 17 -0.27 -2.97 -13.03
N ARG A 18 0.53 -3.76 -13.74
CA ARG A 18 -0.03 -4.73 -14.69
C ARG A 18 -0.98 -5.70 -14.02
N ILE A 19 -0.54 -6.25 -12.89
CA ILE A 19 -1.33 -7.24 -12.16
C ILE A 19 -2.62 -6.63 -11.64
N LEU A 20 -2.54 -5.48 -11.01
CA LEU A 20 -3.69 -4.88 -10.35
C LEU A 20 -4.65 -4.22 -11.34
N GLU A 21 -4.13 -3.60 -12.39
CA GLU A 21 -5.00 -3.01 -13.42
C GLU A 21 -5.77 -4.08 -14.17
N ALA A 22 -5.17 -5.24 -14.37
CA ALA A 22 -5.87 -6.37 -15.00
C ALA A 22 -7.07 -6.83 -14.18
N GLU A 23 -7.07 -6.57 -12.87
CA GLU A 23 -8.16 -6.93 -11.98
C GLU A 23 -9.17 -5.80 -11.79
N GLY A 24 -9.01 -4.71 -12.52
CA GLY A 24 -9.95 -3.61 -12.47
C GLY A 24 -9.61 -2.52 -11.48
N PHE A 25 -8.48 -2.59 -10.80
CA PHE A 25 -8.08 -1.55 -9.87
C PHE A 25 -7.46 -0.38 -10.62
N GLU A 26 -7.68 0.81 -10.10
CA GLU A 26 -7.05 2.01 -10.59
C GLU A 26 -5.73 2.19 -9.81
N VAL A 27 -4.61 2.28 -10.52
CA VAL A 27 -3.30 2.25 -9.87
C VAL A 27 -2.50 3.49 -10.20
N SER A 28 -2.00 4.15 -9.16
CA SER A 28 -1.00 5.20 -9.29
C SER A 28 0.28 4.68 -8.66
N SER A 29 1.42 5.18 -9.10
CA SER A 29 2.69 4.73 -8.56
C SER A 29 3.65 5.88 -8.42
N VAL A 30 4.48 5.82 -7.38
CA VAL A 30 5.51 6.83 -7.12
C VAL A 30 6.77 6.13 -6.63
N PRO A 31 7.95 6.75 -6.86
CA PRO A 31 9.21 6.08 -6.52
C PRO A 31 9.77 6.39 -5.14
N SER A 32 9.10 7.22 -4.36
CA SER A 32 9.67 7.64 -3.07
C SER A 32 8.58 7.98 -2.07
N ALA A 33 8.98 8.01 -0.79
CA ALA A 33 8.08 8.40 0.28
C ALA A 33 7.59 9.83 0.12
N ASP A 34 8.48 10.75 -0.27
CA ASP A 34 8.09 12.15 -0.43
C ASP A 34 7.05 12.33 -1.53
N LYS A 35 7.22 11.61 -2.64
CA LYS A 35 6.24 11.64 -3.72
C LYS A 35 4.91 11.03 -3.30
N ALA A 36 4.97 10.00 -2.47
CA ALA A 36 3.74 9.39 -1.95
C ALA A 36 2.96 10.36 -1.10
N LEU A 37 3.64 11.12 -0.25
CA LEU A 37 2.97 12.10 0.59
C LEU A 37 2.34 13.21 -0.25
N GLU A 38 2.99 13.62 -1.33
CA GLU A 38 2.41 14.59 -2.26
C GLU A 38 1.13 14.07 -2.89
N GLU A 39 1.15 12.81 -3.33
CA GLU A 39 -0.03 12.20 -3.94
C GLU A 39 -1.18 12.11 -2.94
N LEU A 40 -0.88 11.75 -1.70
CA LEU A 40 -1.90 11.61 -0.68
C LEU A 40 -2.57 12.93 -0.32
N LYS A 41 -1.87 14.04 -0.49
CA LYS A 41 -2.46 15.36 -0.26
C LYS A 41 -3.43 15.77 -1.36
N SER A 42 -3.24 15.23 -2.56
CA SER A 42 -4.01 15.65 -3.73
C SER A 42 -5.11 14.68 -4.12
N TYR A 43 -4.98 13.39 -3.77
CA TYR A 43 -5.90 12.37 -4.23
C TYR A 43 -6.26 11.42 -3.11
N ASP A 44 -7.44 10.81 -3.21
CA ASP A 44 -7.89 9.79 -2.26
C ASP A 44 -7.46 8.41 -2.75
N PHE A 45 -6.99 7.58 -1.81
CA PHE A 45 -6.60 6.21 -2.12
C PHE A 45 -7.29 5.26 -1.15
N ASP A 46 -7.62 4.08 -1.65
CA ASP A 46 -8.27 3.05 -0.85
C ASP A 46 -7.28 2.11 -0.19
N LEU A 47 -6.06 2.06 -0.70
CA LEU A 47 -5.04 1.17 -0.19
C LEU A 47 -3.66 1.64 -0.64
N LEU A 48 -2.67 1.44 0.22
CA LEU A 48 -1.27 1.73 -0.08
C LEU A 48 -0.46 0.44 -0.10
N LEU A 49 0.38 0.29 -1.11
CA LEU A 49 1.27 -0.84 -1.25
C LEU A 49 2.68 -0.28 -1.24
N ILE A 50 3.41 -0.50 -0.15
CA ILE A 50 4.66 0.20 0.12
C ILE A 50 5.82 -0.76 0.29
N ASP A 51 6.92 -0.48 -0.44
CA ASP A 51 8.19 -1.18 -0.22
C ASP A 51 8.85 -0.60 1.03
N VAL A 52 9.26 -1.46 1.95
CA VAL A 52 9.87 -1.00 3.19
C VAL A 52 11.28 -0.45 2.96
N LYS A 53 11.98 -0.93 1.94
CA LYS A 53 13.34 -0.48 1.68
C LYS A 53 13.39 0.48 0.51
N MET A 54 13.43 1.76 0.83
CA MET A 54 13.61 2.81 -0.14
C MET A 54 14.71 3.74 0.36
N PRO A 55 15.48 4.38 -0.55
CA PRO A 55 16.53 5.30 -0.11
C PRO A 55 15.96 6.52 0.58
N LYS A 56 16.77 7.13 1.44
CA LYS A 56 16.46 8.33 2.21
C LYS A 56 15.34 8.12 3.20
N HIS A 57 14.11 8.28 2.78
CA HIS A 57 12.94 8.08 3.62
C HIS A 57 12.34 6.76 3.27
N ASP A 58 12.58 5.77 4.09
CA ASP A 58 12.13 4.40 3.81
C ASP A 58 10.63 4.25 4.10
N GLY A 59 10.15 3.02 3.90
CA GLY A 59 8.75 2.71 4.12
C GLY A 59 8.30 2.89 5.56
N MET A 60 9.21 2.74 6.50
CA MET A 60 8.88 2.96 7.92
C MET A 60 8.54 4.42 8.20
N TYR A 61 9.36 5.32 7.67
CA TYR A 61 9.08 6.75 7.78
C TYR A 61 7.72 7.08 7.16
N LEU A 62 7.49 6.57 5.95
CA LEU A 62 6.24 6.82 5.25
C LEU A 62 5.04 6.30 6.04
N MET A 63 5.17 5.11 6.62
CA MET A 63 4.09 4.55 7.43
C MET A 63 3.73 5.45 8.61
N ARG A 64 4.73 5.99 9.30
CA ARG A 64 4.47 6.87 10.43
C ARG A 64 3.70 8.10 9.99
N GLU A 65 4.11 8.69 8.86
CA GLU A 65 3.43 9.89 8.34
C GLU A 65 2.00 9.59 7.91
N ILE A 66 1.78 8.44 7.29
CA ILE A 66 0.44 8.05 6.86
C ILE A 66 -0.46 7.80 8.06
N LYS A 67 0.03 7.11 9.08
CA LYS A 67 -0.77 6.83 10.27
C LYS A 67 -1.14 8.11 11.02
N LYS A 68 -0.28 9.11 10.95
CA LYS A 68 -0.55 10.39 11.58
C LYS A 68 -1.62 11.18 10.83
N ASN A 69 -1.58 11.19 9.51
CA ASN A 69 -2.42 12.08 8.69
C ASN A 69 -3.57 11.38 7.97
N TRP A 70 -3.43 10.09 7.69
CA TRP A 70 -4.47 9.31 6.98
C TRP A 70 -4.63 7.94 7.65
N PRO A 71 -5.01 7.92 8.95
CA PRO A 71 -4.98 6.67 9.73
C PRO A 71 -5.93 5.59 9.24
N GLU A 72 -6.93 5.93 8.47
CA GLU A 72 -7.92 4.96 8.02
C GLU A 72 -7.49 4.18 6.77
N ILE A 73 -6.44 4.63 6.06
CA ILE A 73 -6.03 3.95 4.83
C ILE A 73 -5.22 2.70 5.17
N PRO A 74 -5.64 1.51 4.71
CA PRO A 74 -4.89 0.30 4.98
C PRO A 74 -3.59 0.26 4.19
N ILE A 75 -2.57 -0.36 4.78
CA ILE A 75 -1.23 -0.42 4.21
C ILE A 75 -0.78 -1.87 4.09
N ILE A 76 -0.35 -2.26 2.90
CA ILE A 76 0.34 -3.53 2.68
C ILE A 76 1.82 -3.22 2.46
N ILE A 77 2.68 -3.84 3.24
CA ILE A 77 4.12 -3.67 3.13
C ILE A 77 4.72 -4.80 2.30
N MET A 78 5.62 -4.44 1.38
CA MET A 78 6.39 -5.40 0.59
C MET A 78 7.85 -5.34 1.02
N SER A 79 8.54 -6.47 1.04
CA SER A 79 9.97 -6.49 1.31
C SER A 79 10.65 -7.72 0.74
N GLY A 80 11.85 -7.53 0.18
CA GLY A 80 12.68 -8.62 -0.28
C GLY A 80 13.51 -9.26 0.82
N TYR A 81 13.53 -8.66 2.00
CA TYR A 81 14.33 -9.15 3.13
C TYR A 81 13.44 -9.23 4.37
N PRO A 82 12.52 -10.21 4.40
CA PRO A 82 11.55 -10.29 5.47
C PRO A 82 12.11 -10.93 6.73
N THR A 83 12.91 -10.21 7.49
CA THR A 83 13.33 -10.70 8.79
C THR A 83 12.19 -10.60 9.77
N SER A 84 12.19 -11.44 10.80
CA SER A 84 11.15 -11.37 11.81
C SER A 84 11.11 -10.02 12.50
N GLU A 85 12.26 -9.37 12.65
CA GLU A 85 12.32 -8.03 13.23
C GLU A 85 11.63 -7.00 12.36
N THR A 86 11.88 -7.03 11.05
CA THR A 86 11.25 -6.11 10.12
C THR A 86 9.74 -6.32 10.08
N ILE A 87 9.31 -7.58 10.01
CA ILE A 87 7.88 -7.91 10.00
C ILE A 87 7.21 -7.40 11.25
N ALA A 88 7.80 -7.67 12.42
CA ALA A 88 7.24 -7.22 13.69
C ALA A 88 7.15 -5.70 13.75
N GLU A 89 8.16 -5.01 13.27
CA GLU A 89 8.19 -3.56 13.31
C GLU A 89 7.13 -2.93 12.42
N VAL A 90 6.98 -3.42 11.18
CA VAL A 90 5.97 -2.84 10.29
C VAL A 90 4.56 -3.09 10.79
N LEU A 91 4.30 -4.27 11.37
CA LEU A 91 2.99 -4.56 11.93
C LEU A 91 2.71 -3.69 13.15
N LYS A 92 3.73 -3.46 13.97
CA LYS A 92 3.60 -2.58 15.13
C LYS A 92 3.31 -1.15 14.70
N LEU A 93 3.88 -0.71 13.58
CA LEU A 93 3.63 0.63 13.05
C LEU A 93 2.27 0.76 12.38
N GLY A 94 1.55 -0.33 12.22
CA GLY A 94 0.18 -0.28 11.73
C GLY A 94 -0.05 -0.85 10.35
N ALA A 95 0.92 -1.61 9.79
CA ALA A 95 0.68 -2.29 8.52
C ALA A 95 -0.44 -3.30 8.69
N THR A 96 -1.31 -3.37 7.70
CA THR A 96 -2.41 -4.33 7.71
C THR A 96 -1.92 -5.71 7.32
N LEU A 97 -0.97 -5.77 6.40
CA LEU A 97 -0.48 -7.04 5.89
C LEU A 97 0.94 -6.87 5.38
N PHE A 98 1.70 -7.97 5.39
CA PHE A 98 3.07 -8.01 4.91
C PHE A 98 3.18 -9.03 3.78
N ILE A 99 3.80 -8.67 2.66
CA ILE A 99 4.03 -9.57 1.53
C ILE A 99 5.52 -9.65 1.24
N PRO A 100 6.12 -10.85 1.28
CA PRO A 100 7.54 -10.97 0.90
C PRO A 100 7.70 -10.90 -0.62
N LYS A 101 8.80 -10.33 -1.07
CA LYS A 101 9.19 -10.35 -2.47
C LYS A 101 10.16 -11.50 -2.70
N PRO A 102 10.13 -12.13 -3.86
CA PRO A 102 9.18 -11.96 -4.95
C PRO A 102 7.85 -12.61 -4.63
N PHE A 103 6.78 -12.06 -5.19
CA PHE A 103 5.45 -12.62 -5.01
C PHE A 103 4.87 -12.99 -6.37
N LYS A 104 3.92 -13.91 -6.36
CA LYS A 104 3.21 -14.29 -7.56
C LYS A 104 2.03 -13.35 -7.79
N PRO A 105 1.59 -13.17 -9.05
CA PRO A 105 0.47 -12.28 -9.32
C PRO A 105 -0.77 -12.57 -8.49
N ASP A 106 -1.14 -13.86 -8.37
CA ASP A 106 -2.33 -14.21 -7.60
C ASP A 106 -2.16 -13.98 -6.11
N GLU A 107 -0.94 -14.05 -5.58
CA GLU A 107 -0.68 -13.72 -4.19
C GLU A 107 -0.93 -12.25 -3.92
N LEU A 108 -0.49 -11.39 -4.83
CA LEU A 108 -0.70 -9.96 -4.70
C LEU A 108 -2.19 -9.63 -4.77
N VAL A 109 -2.89 -10.15 -5.75
CA VAL A 109 -4.32 -9.89 -5.93
C VAL A 109 -5.11 -10.36 -4.72
N LYS A 110 -4.82 -11.58 -4.25
CA LYS A 110 -5.51 -12.14 -3.10
C LYS A 110 -5.31 -11.27 -1.86
N SER A 111 -4.08 -10.82 -1.63
CA SER A 111 -3.75 -9.98 -0.48
C SER A 111 -4.48 -8.65 -0.53
N VAL A 112 -4.49 -8.00 -1.71
CA VAL A 112 -5.18 -6.73 -1.89
C VAL A 112 -6.68 -6.89 -1.65
N ARG A 113 -7.28 -7.93 -2.24
CA ARG A 113 -8.71 -8.15 -2.07
C ARG A 113 -9.09 -8.46 -0.63
N GLN A 114 -8.23 -9.23 0.05
CA GLN A 114 -8.46 -9.57 1.45
C GLN A 114 -8.48 -8.33 2.33
N VAL A 115 -7.51 -7.43 2.11
CA VAL A 115 -7.43 -6.20 2.88
C VAL A 115 -8.62 -5.29 2.59
N LEU A 116 -8.95 -5.10 1.33
CA LEU A 116 -10.06 -4.23 0.94
C LEU A 116 -11.41 -4.77 1.42
N LYS A 117 -11.57 -6.08 1.45
CA LYS A 117 -12.79 -6.70 1.91
C LYS A 117 -13.05 -6.43 3.40
N ASN A 118 -12.01 -6.31 4.19
CA ASN A 118 -12.12 -6.15 5.63
C ASN A 118 -12.10 -4.70 6.09
N VAL A 119 -12.09 -3.76 5.14
CA VAL A 119 -12.09 -2.33 5.47
C VAL A 119 -13.47 -1.76 5.21
N PRO A 120 -14.05 -1.00 6.16
CA PRO A 120 -15.35 -0.38 5.93
C PRO A 120 -15.29 0.61 4.77
N PRO A 121 -16.40 0.83 4.07
CA PRO A 121 -16.42 1.81 2.99
C PRO A 121 -15.99 3.18 3.49
N LYS A 122 -15.16 3.83 2.73
CA LYS A 122 -14.65 5.11 3.11
C LYS A 122 -15.70 6.18 3.25
N LYS A 123 -16.68 6.20 2.37
CA LYS A 123 -17.74 7.21 2.35
C LYS A 123 -18.93 6.68 3.00
N SER A 124 -19.12 6.18 3.75
CA SER A 124 -20.36 5.72 4.33
C SER A 124 -21.58 6.44 3.84
N PHE A 125 -21.94 6.78 3.48
CA PHE A 125 -22.77 7.19 3.15
C PHE A 125 -23.61 7.15 2.96
N PRO A 126 -24.00 7.49 2.83
CA PRO A 126 -24.69 7.47 2.64
C PRO A 126 -25.35 7.02 2.48
N THR A 127 -25.36 7.04 2.39
CA THR A 127 -25.84 6.69 2.14
C THR A 127 -26.46 6.15 2.17
N GLY A 128 -26.60 5.97 2.31
CA GLY A 128 -27.06 5.62 2.38
C GLY A 128 -27.50 5.08 2.33
N ALA A 129 -27.37 5.17 2.34
CA ALA A 129 -27.61 4.91 2.15
C ALA A 129 -27.73 4.44 2.14
N GLY A 130 -27.53 4.40 2.24
CA GLY A 130 -27.50 4.20 2.27
C GLY A 130 -27.43 3.94 2.38
#